data_b428c7d10b19fe92c9240c0cc92cc709
#
_entry.id   b428c7d10b19fe92c9240c0cc92cc709
#
_cell.length_a   1.000
_cell.length_b   1.000
_cell.length_c   1.000
_cell.angle_alpha   90.00
_cell.angle_beta   90.00
_cell.angle_gamma   90.00
#
_symmetry.space_group_name_H-M   'P 1'
#
loop_
_entity.id
_entity.type
_entity.pdbx_description
1 polymer ?
#
loop_
_entity_poly.entity_id
_entity_poly.type
_entity_poly.pdbx_seq_one_letter_code
_entity_poly.pdbx_strand_id
1 'polypeptide(L)'
;MTTPFRYLVRVRYQECDAQHVVFNARYGDYIDLACFEFLRAALPSPRDVFDGTFEIQTVRQVVEWKAPARFDDVLEISVWANRIGTTSFTLCFELRRAGEGALLVTSETVYVHVDPKSFSKREIEPRMRAALETGARGKTTDHAGYLA
;
A
#
# COMPACT_ATOMS: atom_id res chain seq x y z
N MET A 1 0.98 14.96 -15.86
CA MET A 1 0.78 14.38 -14.51
C MET A 1 1.66 13.17 -14.32
N THR A 2 2.30 13.10 -13.20
CA THR A 2 3.12 11.94 -12.86
C THR A 2 2.23 10.80 -12.37
N THR A 3 2.60 9.58 -12.75
CA THR A 3 1.91 8.39 -12.26
C THR A 3 2.20 8.21 -10.77
N PRO A 4 1.27 7.64 -9.99
CA PRO A 4 1.55 7.32 -8.60
C PRO A 4 2.57 6.19 -8.50
N PHE A 5 3.03 5.93 -7.28
CA PHE A 5 3.81 4.73 -6.99
C PHE A 5 3.00 3.48 -7.34
N ARG A 6 3.67 2.46 -7.87
CA ARG A 6 3.03 1.17 -8.18
C ARG A 6 3.81 0.03 -7.57
N TYR A 7 3.08 -0.92 -7.02
CA TYR A 7 3.60 -2.15 -6.48
C TYR A 7 3.04 -3.32 -7.28
N LEU A 8 3.88 -4.21 -7.75
CA LEU A 8 3.47 -5.39 -8.52
C LEU A 8 3.71 -6.64 -7.68
N VAL A 9 2.67 -7.45 -7.54
CA VAL A 9 2.73 -8.69 -6.77
C VAL A 9 1.89 -9.75 -7.49
N ARG A 10 2.36 -11.01 -7.47
CA ARG A 10 1.66 -12.12 -8.09
C ARG A 10 0.78 -12.82 -7.08
N VAL A 11 -0.45 -13.10 -7.49
CA VAL A 11 -1.41 -13.85 -6.66
C VAL A 11 -0.92 -15.29 -6.52
N ARG A 12 -0.83 -15.77 -5.27
CA ARG A 12 -0.36 -17.11 -4.94
C ARG A 12 -1.54 -18.04 -4.66
N TYR A 13 -1.30 -19.34 -4.86
CA TYR A 13 -2.33 -20.35 -4.68
C TYR A 13 -3.00 -20.27 -3.31
N GLN A 14 -2.22 -20.13 -2.25
CA GLN A 14 -2.72 -20.08 -0.87
C GLN A 14 -3.59 -18.86 -0.57
N GLU A 15 -3.62 -17.88 -1.45
CA GLU A 15 -4.46 -16.68 -1.28
C GLU A 15 -5.84 -16.85 -1.90
N CYS A 16 -6.06 -17.95 -2.62
CA CYS A 16 -7.32 -18.20 -3.29
C CYS A 16 -8.23 -19.09 -2.47
N ASP A 17 -9.55 -18.96 -2.70
CA ASP A 17 -10.57 -19.77 -2.05
C ASP A 17 -11.09 -20.86 -3.01
N ALA A 18 -12.13 -21.59 -2.58
CA ALA A 18 -12.71 -22.67 -3.36
C ALA A 18 -13.38 -22.20 -4.66
N GLN A 19 -13.61 -20.90 -4.81
CA GLN A 19 -14.13 -20.31 -6.04
C GLN A 19 -13.03 -20.01 -7.06
N HIS A 20 -11.77 -20.32 -6.73
CA HIS A 20 -10.58 -20.07 -7.55
C HIS A 20 -10.28 -18.59 -7.76
N VAL A 21 -10.72 -17.77 -6.83
CA VAL A 21 -10.43 -16.33 -6.79
C VAL A 21 -9.78 -15.99 -5.47
N VAL A 22 -9.10 -14.84 -5.43
CA VAL A 22 -8.51 -14.35 -4.17
C VAL A 22 -9.60 -14.22 -3.12
N PHE A 23 -9.38 -14.83 -1.96
CA PHE A 23 -10.30 -14.74 -0.84
C PHE A 23 -10.41 -13.28 -0.40
N ASN A 24 -11.65 -12.80 -0.20
CA ASN A 24 -11.92 -11.38 0.03
C ASN A 24 -11.09 -10.77 1.17
N ALA A 25 -10.83 -11.52 2.22
CA ALA A 25 -10.06 -11.05 3.36
C ALA A 25 -8.56 -10.90 3.05
N ARG A 26 -8.06 -11.52 1.98
CA ARG A 26 -6.64 -11.44 1.62
C ARG A 26 -6.22 -10.11 1.02
N TYR A 27 -7.16 -9.33 0.53
CA TYR A 27 -6.82 -8.03 -0.04
C TYR A 27 -6.19 -7.07 0.99
N GLY A 28 -6.50 -7.27 2.28
CA GLY A 28 -5.83 -6.54 3.34
C GLY A 28 -4.32 -6.80 3.37
N ASP A 29 -3.90 -8.03 3.06
CA ASP A 29 -2.48 -8.38 2.99
C ASP A 29 -1.79 -7.63 1.85
N TYR A 30 -2.40 -7.57 0.67
CA TYR A 30 -1.84 -6.84 -0.47
C TYR A 30 -1.73 -5.35 -0.20
N ILE A 31 -2.76 -4.79 0.44
CA ILE A 31 -2.78 -3.36 0.82
C ILE A 31 -1.65 -3.07 1.80
N ASP A 32 -1.46 -3.93 2.77
CA ASP A 32 -0.40 -3.78 3.77
C ASP A 32 0.99 -3.86 3.14
N LEU A 33 1.21 -4.85 2.27
CA LEU A 33 2.47 -4.97 1.52
C LEU A 33 2.73 -3.71 0.69
N ALA A 34 1.71 -3.24 -0.03
CA ALA A 34 1.84 -2.06 -0.87
C ALA A 34 2.13 -0.80 -0.06
N CYS A 35 1.54 -0.68 1.13
CA CYS A 35 1.81 0.43 2.05
C CYS A 35 3.29 0.49 2.41
N PHE A 36 3.86 -0.62 2.85
CA PHE A 36 5.25 -0.65 3.28
C PHE A 36 6.23 -0.48 2.12
N GLU A 37 5.92 -1.04 0.95
CA GLU A 37 6.77 -0.82 -0.22
C GLU A 37 6.68 0.62 -0.73
N PHE A 38 5.52 1.26 -0.60
CA PHE A 38 5.37 2.68 -0.88
C PHE A 38 6.26 3.52 0.05
N LEU A 39 6.21 3.27 1.35
CA LEU A 39 7.04 3.98 2.31
C LEU A 39 8.53 3.72 2.06
N ARG A 40 8.89 2.48 1.79
CA ARG A 40 10.27 2.11 1.46
C ARG A 40 10.79 2.87 0.24
N ALA A 41 9.95 3.04 -0.77
CA ALA A 41 10.31 3.75 -1.99
C ALA A 41 10.34 5.27 -1.81
N ALA A 42 9.53 5.80 -0.89
CA ALA A 42 9.36 7.24 -0.69
C ALA A 42 10.37 7.82 0.31
N LEU A 43 10.81 7.04 1.28
CA LEU A 43 11.76 7.50 2.30
C LEU A 43 13.18 7.57 1.73
N PRO A 44 14.04 8.48 2.25
CA PRO A 44 15.41 8.65 1.73
C PRO A 44 16.26 7.38 1.81
N SER A 45 16.04 6.56 2.83
CA SER A 45 16.71 5.28 2.99
C SER A 45 15.68 4.18 3.19
N PRO A 46 15.79 3.04 2.49
CA PRO A 46 14.88 1.91 2.69
C PRO A 46 14.83 1.39 4.13
N ARG A 47 15.89 1.64 4.91
CA ARG A 47 15.94 1.24 6.32
C ARG A 47 15.10 2.10 7.24
N ASP A 48 14.75 3.32 6.81
CA ASP A 48 13.98 4.26 7.63
C ASP A 48 12.64 3.69 8.10
N VAL A 49 12.05 2.78 7.31
CA VAL A 49 10.77 2.13 7.65
C VAL A 49 10.91 1.26 8.91
N PHE A 50 12.11 0.75 9.17
CA PHE A 50 12.33 -0.23 10.24
C PHE A 50 13.38 0.22 11.25
N ASP A 51 13.70 1.50 11.32
CA ASP A 51 14.75 2.01 12.21
C ASP A 51 14.28 2.19 13.66
N GLY A 52 13.00 1.98 13.93
CA GLY A 52 12.45 2.07 15.28
C GLY A 52 12.14 3.49 15.76
N THR A 53 12.32 4.49 14.90
CA THR A 53 12.06 5.88 15.31
C THR A 53 10.59 6.24 15.24
N PHE A 54 9.80 5.54 14.46
CA PHE A 54 8.36 5.78 14.39
C PHE A 54 7.62 4.47 14.08
N GLU A 55 6.32 4.50 14.35
CA GLU A 55 5.43 3.39 14.06
C GLU A 55 4.12 3.95 13.54
N ILE A 56 3.40 3.17 12.76
CA ILE A 56 2.07 3.54 12.28
C ILE A 56 1.07 2.46 12.69
N GLN A 57 -0.15 2.89 12.99
CA GLN A 57 -1.25 1.99 13.32
C GLN A 57 -2.40 2.23 12.36
N THR A 58 -2.94 1.16 11.81
CA THR A 58 -4.14 1.24 10.98
C THR A 58 -5.35 1.46 11.88
N VAL A 59 -6.10 2.52 11.65
CA VAL A 59 -7.27 2.86 12.48
C VAL A 59 -8.59 2.81 11.71
N ARG A 60 -8.53 2.84 10.36
CA ARG A 60 -9.72 2.73 9.53
C ARG A 60 -9.31 2.22 8.16
N GLN A 61 -10.07 1.27 7.63
CA GLN A 61 -9.84 0.77 6.29
C GLN A 61 -11.17 0.52 5.60
N VAL A 62 -11.34 1.11 4.43
CA VAL A 62 -12.49 0.85 3.56
C VAL A 62 -11.99 0.10 2.34
N VAL A 63 -12.60 -1.02 2.05
CA VAL A 63 -12.25 -1.85 0.89
C VAL A 63 -13.51 -2.08 0.08
N GLU A 64 -13.43 -1.83 -1.22
CA GLU A 64 -14.53 -2.10 -2.14
C GLU A 64 -14.07 -3.10 -3.20
N TRP A 65 -14.80 -4.18 -3.35
CA TRP A 65 -14.51 -5.23 -4.31
C TRP A 65 -15.38 -5.02 -5.55
N LYS A 66 -14.74 -4.84 -6.70
CA LYS A 66 -15.44 -4.58 -7.97
C LYS A 66 -15.38 -5.78 -8.90
N ALA A 67 -14.27 -6.52 -8.88
CA ALA A 67 -14.09 -7.74 -9.66
C ALA A 67 -13.02 -8.61 -9.00
N PRO A 68 -13.07 -9.93 -9.19
CA PRO A 68 -12.12 -10.82 -8.53
C PRO A 68 -10.77 -10.88 -9.23
N ALA A 69 -9.71 -10.99 -8.45
CA ALA A 69 -8.41 -11.43 -8.93
C ALA A 69 -8.36 -12.96 -8.84
N ARG A 70 -7.57 -13.58 -9.70
CA ARG A 70 -7.46 -15.03 -9.82
C ARG A 70 -6.04 -15.48 -9.56
N PHE A 71 -5.89 -16.79 -9.33
CA PHE A 71 -4.57 -17.38 -9.16
C PHE A 71 -3.65 -16.98 -10.32
N ASP A 72 -2.41 -16.66 -9.98
CA ASP A 72 -1.33 -16.30 -10.88
C ASP A 72 -1.48 -14.95 -11.59
N ASP A 73 -2.55 -14.24 -11.35
CA ASP A 73 -2.65 -12.85 -11.82
C ASP A 73 -1.54 -12.01 -11.21
N VAL A 74 -1.02 -11.05 -11.98
CA VAL A 74 -0.16 -10.01 -11.45
C VAL A 74 -1.03 -8.81 -11.11
N LEU A 75 -1.01 -8.41 -9.84
CA LEU A 75 -1.74 -7.23 -9.38
C LEU A 75 -0.82 -6.01 -9.49
N GLU A 76 -1.34 -4.95 -10.06
CA GLU A 76 -0.71 -3.64 -10.07
C GLU A 76 -1.45 -2.77 -9.06
N ILE A 77 -0.75 -2.37 -8.01
CA ILE A 77 -1.33 -1.61 -6.91
C ILE A 77 -0.76 -0.20 -6.94
N SER A 78 -1.59 0.76 -7.31
CA SER A 78 -1.23 2.18 -7.25
C SER A 78 -1.48 2.69 -5.84
N VAL A 79 -0.53 3.46 -5.30
CA VAL A 79 -0.61 4.00 -3.94
C VAL A 79 -0.28 5.48 -3.95
N TRP A 80 -1.10 6.28 -3.28
CA TRP A 80 -0.81 7.70 -3.08
C TRP A 80 -1.44 8.20 -1.79
N ALA A 81 -0.86 9.28 -1.25
CA ALA A 81 -1.43 9.93 -0.06
C ALA A 81 -2.54 10.88 -0.51
N ASN A 82 -3.73 10.68 0.02
CA ASN A 82 -4.89 11.52 -0.26
C ASN A 82 -4.99 12.67 0.74
N ARG A 83 -4.61 12.41 1.99
CA ARG A 83 -4.67 13.39 3.06
C ARG A 83 -3.51 13.18 4.01
N ILE A 84 -2.87 14.28 4.43
CA ILE A 84 -1.79 14.26 5.42
C ILE A 84 -2.18 15.26 6.51
N GLY A 85 -2.56 14.73 7.68
CA GLY A 85 -2.94 15.53 8.85
C GLY A 85 -1.75 15.77 9.77
N THR A 86 -2.04 16.11 11.03
CA THR A 86 -0.99 16.33 12.03
C THR A 86 -0.42 15.02 12.55
N THR A 87 -1.30 14.07 12.92
CA THR A 87 -0.90 12.77 13.48
C THR A 87 -1.32 11.60 12.59
N SER A 88 -2.20 11.84 11.61
CA SER A 88 -2.74 10.79 10.76
C SER A 88 -2.58 11.13 9.28
N PHE A 89 -2.58 10.10 8.45
CA PHE A 89 -2.59 10.26 7.00
C PHE A 89 -3.44 9.15 6.38
N THR A 90 -3.94 9.43 5.19
CA THR A 90 -4.78 8.51 4.44
C THR A 90 -4.07 8.13 3.15
N LEU A 91 -3.93 6.83 2.91
CA LEU A 91 -3.45 6.31 1.63
C LEU A 91 -4.63 5.74 0.85
N CYS A 92 -4.61 6.00 -0.45
CA CYS A 92 -5.52 5.40 -1.40
C CYS A 92 -4.81 4.32 -2.19
N PHE A 93 -5.51 3.23 -2.44
CA PHE A 93 -5.00 2.08 -3.17
C PHE A 93 -5.97 1.73 -4.29
N GLU A 94 -5.42 1.50 -5.48
CA GLU A 94 -6.18 0.98 -6.62
C GLU A 94 -5.49 -0.27 -7.13
N LEU A 95 -6.21 -1.38 -7.10
CA LEU A 95 -5.69 -2.67 -7.53
C LEU A 95 -6.28 -3.02 -8.89
N ARG A 96 -5.40 -3.29 -9.85
CA ARG A 96 -5.76 -3.72 -11.21
C ARG A 96 -4.97 -4.97 -11.55
N ARG A 97 -5.46 -5.73 -12.52
CA ARG A 97 -4.62 -6.76 -13.13
C ARG A 97 -3.63 -6.02 -14.03
N ALA A 98 -2.34 -6.34 -13.91
CA ALA A 98 -1.29 -5.64 -14.66
C ALA A 98 -1.59 -5.67 -16.17
N GLY A 99 -1.43 -4.51 -16.80
CA GLY A 99 -1.73 -4.34 -18.22
C GLY A 99 -3.20 -4.11 -18.56
N GLU A 100 -4.08 -4.12 -17.56
CA GLU A 100 -5.53 -3.90 -17.79
C GLU A 100 -5.98 -2.65 -17.06
N GLY A 101 -6.98 -1.97 -17.62
CA GLY A 101 -7.45 -0.70 -17.06
C GLY A 101 -8.54 -0.84 -16.00
N ALA A 102 -9.23 -1.98 -15.96
CA ALA A 102 -10.37 -2.16 -15.07
C ALA A 102 -9.94 -2.32 -13.61
N LEU A 103 -10.59 -1.60 -12.72
CA LEU A 103 -10.36 -1.71 -11.28
C LEU A 103 -10.93 -3.03 -10.77
N LEU A 104 -10.12 -3.73 -9.98
CA LEU A 104 -10.55 -4.93 -9.26
C LEU A 104 -10.99 -4.58 -7.84
N VAL A 105 -10.18 -3.80 -7.14
CA VAL A 105 -10.41 -3.43 -5.74
C VAL A 105 -9.91 -2.02 -5.52
N THR A 106 -10.59 -1.27 -4.67
CA THR A 106 -10.11 0.03 -4.18
C THR A 106 -10.07 0.00 -2.66
N SER A 107 -9.16 0.77 -2.09
CA SER A 107 -9.09 0.96 -0.65
C SER A 107 -8.71 2.37 -0.29
N GLU A 108 -9.25 2.81 0.83
CA GLU A 108 -8.85 4.03 1.51
C GLU A 108 -8.55 3.66 2.95
N THR A 109 -7.30 3.83 3.37
CA THR A 109 -6.84 3.40 4.69
C THR A 109 -6.26 4.57 5.46
N VAL A 110 -6.71 4.76 6.69
CA VAL A 110 -6.20 5.79 7.58
C VAL A 110 -5.22 5.18 8.56
N TYR A 111 -4.05 5.79 8.64
CA TYR A 111 -2.97 5.41 9.56
C TYR A 111 -2.73 6.54 10.55
N VAL A 112 -2.37 6.19 11.77
CA VAL A 112 -1.98 7.16 12.80
C VAL A 112 -0.52 6.91 13.13
N HIS A 113 0.25 7.99 13.18
CA HIS A 113 1.65 7.96 13.61
C HIS A 113 1.67 7.88 15.14
N VAL A 114 2.42 6.92 15.65
CA VAL A 114 2.47 6.65 17.09
C VAL A 114 3.91 6.47 17.55
N ASP A 115 4.10 6.64 18.87
CA ASP A 115 5.36 6.27 19.52
C ASP A 115 5.48 4.74 19.47
N PRO A 116 6.64 4.18 19.05
CA PRO A 116 6.78 2.74 18.90
C PRO A 116 6.70 1.94 20.20
N LYS A 117 6.87 2.58 21.35
CA LYS A 117 6.81 1.90 22.66
C LYS A 117 5.46 2.05 23.32
N SER A 118 4.94 3.27 23.41
CA SER A 118 3.70 3.57 24.14
C SER A 118 2.46 3.49 23.25
N PHE A 119 2.62 3.51 21.93
CA PHE A 119 1.53 3.62 20.94
C PHE A 119 0.69 4.86 21.12
N SER A 120 1.17 5.86 21.85
CA SER A 120 0.49 7.14 21.93
C SER A 120 0.68 7.92 20.64
N LYS A 121 -0.32 8.71 20.26
CA LYS A 121 -0.29 9.54 19.07
C LYS A 121 0.88 10.54 19.17
N ARG A 122 1.53 10.77 18.05
CA ARG A 122 2.55 11.81 17.91
C ARG A 122 2.48 12.43 16.53
N GLU A 123 3.02 13.63 16.40
CA GLU A 123 3.07 14.29 15.11
C GLU A 123 3.84 13.47 14.10
N ILE A 124 3.38 13.49 12.86
CA ILE A 124 4.07 12.84 11.76
C ILE A 124 5.47 13.42 11.67
N GLU A 125 6.46 12.55 11.75
CA GLU A 125 7.86 12.95 11.69
C GLU A 125 8.17 13.63 10.35
N PRO A 126 9.04 14.68 10.33
CA PRO A 126 9.33 15.42 9.09
C PRO A 126 9.76 14.56 7.89
N ARG A 127 10.56 13.50 8.13
CA ARG A 127 10.95 12.58 7.05
C ARG A 127 9.76 11.85 6.46
N MET A 128 8.87 11.40 7.32
CA MET A 128 7.65 10.70 6.90
C MET A 128 6.72 11.65 6.15
N ARG A 129 6.55 12.87 6.65
CA ARG A 129 5.72 13.87 5.98
C ARG A 129 6.24 14.16 4.58
N ALA A 130 7.53 14.37 4.44
CA ALA A 130 8.16 14.61 3.14
C ALA A 130 7.95 13.41 2.20
N ALA A 131 8.09 12.20 2.71
CA ALA A 131 7.86 10.98 1.92
C ALA A 131 6.42 10.90 1.43
N LEU A 132 5.45 11.19 2.29
CA LEU A 132 4.04 11.20 1.92
C LEU A 132 3.73 12.27 0.87
N GLU A 133 4.32 13.44 1.00
CA GLU A 133 4.11 14.55 0.07
C GLU A 133 4.70 14.28 -1.31
N THR A 134 5.91 13.71 -1.37
CA THR A 134 6.55 13.35 -2.64
C THR A 134 5.89 12.12 -3.27
N GLY A 135 5.46 11.16 -2.45
CA GLY A 135 4.65 10.04 -2.86
C GLY A 135 5.32 9.01 -3.77
N ALA A 136 6.66 9.01 -3.83
CA ALA A 136 7.41 8.07 -4.70
C ALA A 136 6.87 8.02 -6.13
N ARG A 137 6.38 9.13 -6.65
CA ARG A 137 5.72 9.19 -7.96
C ARG A 137 6.63 8.68 -9.07
N GLY A 138 6.04 7.91 -9.97
CA GLY A 138 6.75 7.35 -11.12
C GLY A 138 7.61 6.13 -10.79
N LYS A 139 7.74 5.78 -9.51
CA LYS A 139 8.53 4.60 -9.11
C LYS A 139 7.64 3.36 -9.11
N THR A 140 8.25 2.22 -9.44
CA THR A 140 7.60 0.92 -9.42
C THR A 140 8.48 -0.08 -8.69
N THR A 141 7.88 -0.82 -7.75
CA THR A 141 8.54 -1.95 -7.10
C THR A 141 7.89 -3.23 -7.63
N ASP A 142 8.67 -4.06 -8.30
CA ASP A 142 8.16 -5.27 -8.94
C ASP A 142 8.60 -6.51 -8.17
N HIS A 143 7.68 -7.06 -7.37
CA HIS A 143 7.89 -8.33 -6.68
C HIS A 143 7.25 -9.52 -7.44
N ALA A 144 6.75 -9.26 -8.65
CA ALA A 144 6.11 -10.29 -9.47
C ALA A 144 6.99 -10.80 -10.60
N GLY A 145 8.11 -10.11 -10.88
CA GLY A 145 8.93 -10.41 -12.04
C GLY A 145 8.24 -10.05 -13.35
N TYR A 146 7.32 -9.11 -13.32
CA TYR A 146 6.48 -8.77 -14.47
C TYR A 146 7.24 -7.89 -15.48
N LEU A 147 8.06 -7.00 -14.98
CA LEU A 147 8.82 -6.05 -15.80
C LEU A 147 10.19 -6.59 -16.23
N ALA A 148 10.57 -7.74 -15.72
CA ALA A 148 11.89 -8.35 -16.01
C ALA A 148 12.02 -8.77 -17.46
#